data_325395e505a8c38c776598b5af36b17a
#
_entry.id   325395e505a8c38c776598b5af36b17a
#
_cell.length_a   1.000
_cell.length_b   1.000
_cell.length_c   1.000
_cell.angle_alpha   90.00
_cell.angle_beta   90.00
_cell.angle_gamma   90.00
#
_symmetry.space_group_name_H-M   'P 1'
#
loop_
_entity.id
_entity.type
_entity.pdbx_description
1 polymer ?
#
loop_
_entity_poly.entity_id
_entity_poly.type
_entity_poly.pdbx_seq_one_letter_code
_entity_poly.pdbx_strand_id
1 'polypeptide(L)'
;MVMATITIACHKDPINQPEPPIVATGLKVKDIIEKNLPSPYYHFKYNDTGNITIAGFQSGLRTYDVEYNGKNIESMENTVDPVNKVRLDYEYRNGDLFVVRVKDKNGVTLRHCIFSFSPSHQLQQMDWDVAEGSVGFLLEQTLTFSYYPDGNVMQIVTHNYAVGAQTEATYADKFENYDDHLNPDGFSLLHTSGHELVLMPGLKFQINNPGRVVRTGNTVNYEIKYTYTYDANRRPTIKTGDLKFNSGPDIGQHFETQSTFSYYD
;
A
#
# COMPACT_ATOMS: atom_id res chain seq x y z
N MET A 1 22.81 44.06 53.77
CA MET A 1 21.94 42.86 53.64
C MET A 1 21.64 42.72 52.19
N VAL A 2 22.41 41.85 51.50
CA VAL A 2 22.30 41.65 50.05
C VAL A 2 21.53 40.34 49.84
N MET A 3 20.35 40.44 49.28
CA MET A 3 19.52 39.26 48.88
C MET A 3 19.99 38.74 47.55
N ALA A 4 20.56 37.53 47.52
CA ALA A 4 20.89 36.81 46.30
C ALA A 4 19.67 36.03 45.85
N THR A 5 19.13 36.37 44.68
CA THR A 5 18.06 35.63 44.01
C THR A 5 18.68 34.49 43.20
N ILE A 6 18.42 33.25 43.61
CA ILE A 6 18.80 32.05 42.86
C ILE A 6 17.71 31.78 41.84
N THR A 7 18.02 31.97 40.56
CA THR A 7 17.17 31.51 39.42
C THR A 7 17.50 30.06 39.14
N ILE A 8 16.56 29.15 39.44
CA ILE A 8 16.60 27.74 39.01
C ILE A 8 16.13 27.70 37.55
N ALA A 9 17.09 27.53 36.64
CA ALA A 9 16.76 27.21 35.24
C ALA A 9 16.42 25.72 35.16
N CYS A 10 15.13 25.41 34.99
CA CYS A 10 14.71 24.06 34.59
C CYS A 10 15.23 23.80 33.17
N HIS A 11 16.30 23.01 33.06
CA HIS A 11 16.68 22.40 31.80
C HIS A 11 15.66 21.31 31.52
N LYS A 12 14.77 21.55 30.54
CA LYS A 12 14.00 20.49 29.95
C LYS A 12 14.95 19.71 29.01
N ASP A 13 15.28 18.49 29.41
CA ASP A 13 15.94 17.55 28.52
C ASP A 13 15.12 17.45 27.23
N PRO A 14 15.74 17.49 26.04
CA PRO A 14 15.01 17.24 24.79
C PRO A 14 14.41 15.84 24.89
N ILE A 15 13.09 15.78 24.87
CA ILE A 15 12.34 14.52 24.72
C ILE A 15 12.97 13.83 23.53
N ASN A 16 13.58 12.66 23.74
CA ASN A 16 14.00 11.77 22.67
C ASN A 16 12.78 11.50 21.80
N GLN A 17 12.63 12.29 20.73
CA GLN A 17 11.74 11.89 19.63
C GLN A 17 12.33 10.59 19.10
N PRO A 18 11.51 9.53 18.95
CA PRO A 18 11.96 8.34 18.26
C PRO A 18 12.48 8.80 16.90
N GLU A 19 13.73 8.45 16.59
CA GLU A 19 14.28 8.69 15.26
C GLU A 19 13.26 8.16 14.23
N PRO A 20 12.97 8.94 13.16
CA PRO A 20 12.12 8.44 12.10
C PRO A 20 12.72 7.11 11.64
N PRO A 21 11.88 6.08 11.44
CA PRO A 21 12.37 4.76 11.06
C PRO A 21 13.34 4.93 9.90
N ILE A 22 14.56 4.40 10.05
CA ILE A 22 15.57 4.39 9.01
C ILE A 22 14.85 3.77 7.81
N VAL A 23 14.56 4.58 6.79
CA VAL A 23 14.07 4.09 5.52
C VAL A 23 15.21 3.22 5.00
N ALA A 24 15.18 1.95 5.34
CA ALA A 24 16.08 0.99 4.75
C ALA A 24 15.94 1.22 3.25
N THR A 25 17.05 1.55 2.58
CA THR A 25 17.12 1.66 1.13
C THR A 25 16.48 0.39 0.58
N GLY A 26 15.20 0.52 0.19
CA GLY A 26 14.29 -0.60 0.12
C GLY A 26 14.77 -1.60 -0.92
N LEU A 27 14.40 -2.84 -0.72
CA LEU A 27 14.61 -3.91 -1.70
C LEU A 27 14.08 -3.40 -3.05
N LYS A 28 14.95 -3.32 -4.06
CA LYS A 28 14.53 -2.94 -5.42
C LYS A 28 13.93 -4.15 -6.10
N VAL A 29 12.66 -4.38 -5.87
CA VAL A 29 11.92 -5.47 -6.53
C VAL A 29 11.90 -5.20 -8.02
N LYS A 30 12.30 -6.19 -8.82
CA LYS A 30 12.25 -6.14 -10.28
C LYS A 30 10.94 -6.70 -10.79
N ASP A 31 10.66 -7.94 -10.43
CA ASP A 31 9.45 -8.64 -10.85
C ASP A 31 8.80 -9.36 -9.66
N ILE A 32 7.47 -9.42 -9.69
CA ILE A 32 6.67 -10.34 -8.88
C ILE A 32 5.88 -11.22 -9.84
N ILE A 33 6.10 -12.53 -9.73
CA ILE A 33 5.40 -13.54 -10.50
C ILE A 33 4.37 -14.18 -9.59
N GLU A 34 3.09 -14.06 -9.94
CA GLU A 34 2.00 -14.72 -9.26
C GLU A 34 1.65 -16.05 -9.95
N LYS A 35 1.59 -17.14 -9.19
CA LYS A 35 1.26 -18.47 -9.71
C LYS A 35 -0.11 -18.44 -10.39
N ASN A 36 -0.20 -19.03 -11.57
CA ASN A 36 -1.41 -19.11 -12.39
C ASN A 36 -1.94 -17.80 -12.96
N LEU A 37 -1.19 -16.70 -12.82
CA LEU A 37 -1.48 -15.43 -13.51
C LEU A 37 -0.46 -15.20 -14.62
N PRO A 38 -0.81 -14.39 -15.64
CA PRO A 38 0.15 -13.98 -16.67
C PRO A 38 1.38 -13.31 -16.03
N SER A 39 2.58 -13.58 -16.54
CA SER A 39 3.87 -13.28 -15.88
C SER A 39 4.74 -12.29 -16.67
N PRO A 40 5.49 -11.39 -16.00
CA PRO A 40 5.37 -11.09 -14.56
C PRO A 40 4.08 -10.35 -14.26
N TYR A 41 3.48 -10.56 -13.10
CA TYR A 41 2.25 -9.85 -12.71
C TYR A 41 2.53 -8.40 -12.36
N TYR A 42 3.65 -8.13 -11.62
CA TYR A 42 4.21 -6.81 -11.38
C TYR A 42 5.62 -6.72 -11.95
N HIS A 43 5.94 -5.55 -12.52
CA HIS A 43 7.27 -5.23 -13.06
C HIS A 43 7.62 -3.78 -12.72
N PHE A 44 8.87 -3.56 -12.22
CA PHE A 44 9.35 -2.23 -11.86
C PHE A 44 10.70 -1.94 -12.51
N LYS A 45 10.90 -0.68 -12.91
CA LYS A 45 12.21 -0.14 -13.25
C LYS A 45 12.53 1.04 -12.36
N TYR A 46 13.81 1.26 -12.12
CA TYR A 46 14.32 2.30 -11.24
C TYR A 46 15.34 3.16 -11.98
N ASN A 47 15.44 4.43 -11.59
CA ASN A 47 16.55 5.28 -11.97
C ASN A 47 17.77 5.06 -11.04
N ASP A 48 18.86 5.77 -11.32
CA ASP A 48 20.12 5.68 -10.56
C ASP A 48 19.96 6.12 -9.09
N THR A 49 18.96 6.94 -8.77
CA THR A 49 18.65 7.36 -7.40
C THR A 49 17.76 6.36 -6.64
N GLY A 50 17.31 5.28 -7.31
CA GLY A 50 16.47 4.25 -6.70
C GLY A 50 14.97 4.56 -6.70
N ASN A 51 14.54 5.57 -7.43
CA ASN A 51 13.12 5.86 -7.62
C ASN A 51 12.54 5.00 -8.75
N ILE A 52 11.31 4.51 -8.58
CA ILE A 52 10.60 3.74 -9.61
C ILE A 52 10.26 4.68 -10.78
N THR A 53 10.69 4.36 -11.98
CA THR A 53 10.40 5.11 -13.21
C THR A 53 9.35 4.44 -14.08
N ILE A 54 9.22 3.12 -13.95
CA ILE A 54 8.17 2.33 -14.62
C ILE A 54 7.54 1.40 -13.59
N ALA A 55 6.22 1.37 -13.54
CA ALA A 55 5.43 0.44 -12.76
C ALA A 55 4.43 -0.27 -13.66
N GLY A 56 4.66 -1.56 -13.91
CA GLY A 56 3.77 -2.42 -14.68
C GLY A 56 3.03 -3.40 -13.76
N PHE A 57 1.77 -3.67 -14.05
CA PHE A 57 1.00 -4.72 -13.40
C PHE A 57 0.00 -5.37 -14.34
N GLN A 58 -0.64 -6.45 -13.87
CA GLN A 58 -1.48 -7.31 -14.73
C GLN A 58 -0.73 -7.73 -16.00
N SER A 59 0.56 -8.11 -15.84
CA SER A 59 1.43 -8.57 -16.93
C SER A 59 1.58 -7.58 -18.09
N GLY A 60 1.67 -6.28 -17.73
CA GLY A 60 1.88 -5.19 -18.66
C GLY A 60 0.61 -4.68 -19.34
N LEU A 61 -0.59 -5.21 -19.01
CA LEU A 61 -1.85 -4.60 -19.45
C LEU A 61 -1.98 -3.16 -18.95
N ARG A 62 -1.40 -2.88 -17.81
CA ARG A 62 -1.27 -1.55 -17.24
C ARG A 62 0.20 -1.29 -16.95
N THR A 63 0.78 -0.30 -17.62
CA THR A 63 2.15 0.12 -17.42
C THR A 63 2.18 1.64 -17.33
N TYR A 64 2.73 2.14 -16.25
CA TYR A 64 2.81 3.56 -15.97
C TYR A 64 4.24 4.03 -16.03
N ASP A 65 4.47 5.14 -16.72
CA ASP A 65 5.64 5.98 -16.51
C ASP A 65 5.41 6.82 -15.26
N VAL A 66 6.44 6.94 -14.41
CA VAL A 66 6.37 7.63 -13.12
C VAL A 66 7.26 8.86 -13.16
N GLU A 67 6.67 10.03 -12.98
CA GLU A 67 7.37 11.32 -12.93
C GLU A 67 7.48 11.84 -11.50
N TYR A 68 8.59 12.52 -11.20
CA TYR A 68 8.89 13.03 -9.86
C TYR A 68 9.14 14.52 -9.86
N ASN A 69 8.68 15.17 -8.79
CA ASN A 69 9.12 16.50 -8.38
C ASN A 69 9.91 16.37 -7.06
N GLY A 70 11.24 16.41 -7.16
CA GLY A 70 12.13 16.09 -6.04
C GLY A 70 12.01 14.62 -5.61
N LYS A 71 11.62 14.37 -4.35
CA LYS A 71 11.40 13.02 -3.82
C LYS A 71 9.96 12.51 -3.99
N ASN A 72 9.05 13.39 -4.36
CA ASN A 72 7.62 13.10 -4.45
C ASN A 72 7.24 12.69 -5.87
N ILE A 73 6.37 11.70 -6.02
CA ILE A 73 5.75 11.41 -7.32
C ILE A 73 4.88 12.61 -7.68
N GLU A 74 5.06 13.16 -8.87
CA GLU A 74 4.20 14.18 -9.44
C GLU A 74 3.04 13.55 -10.18
N SER A 75 3.34 12.53 -11.01
CA SER A 75 2.33 11.82 -11.77
C SER A 75 2.73 10.40 -12.14
N MET A 76 1.72 9.60 -12.46
CA MET A 76 1.86 8.30 -13.14
C MET A 76 0.95 8.30 -14.36
N GLU A 77 1.47 7.95 -15.53
CA GLU A 77 0.70 7.94 -16.77
C GLU A 77 0.74 6.56 -17.43
N ASN A 78 -0.42 5.98 -17.74
CA ASN A 78 -0.50 4.71 -18.44
C ASN A 78 -0.06 4.89 -19.90
N THR A 79 0.98 4.14 -20.30
CA THR A 79 1.62 4.26 -21.62
C THR A 79 1.18 3.18 -22.61
N VAL A 80 0.47 2.14 -22.15
CA VAL A 80 0.14 0.96 -22.98
C VAL A 80 -1.23 1.07 -23.63
N ASP A 81 -2.19 1.72 -22.96
CA ASP A 81 -3.56 1.84 -23.49
C ASP A 81 -3.82 3.25 -24.05
N PRO A 82 -3.68 3.47 -25.37
CA PRO A 82 -3.92 4.78 -25.96
C PRO A 82 -5.40 5.18 -25.97
N VAL A 83 -6.33 4.24 -25.81
CA VAL A 83 -7.78 4.50 -25.84
C VAL A 83 -8.27 4.89 -24.46
N ASN A 84 -7.84 4.16 -23.43
CA ASN A 84 -8.22 4.39 -22.04
C ASN A 84 -7.03 4.91 -21.23
N LYS A 85 -6.29 5.85 -21.80
CA LYS A 85 -5.14 6.45 -21.16
C LYS A 85 -5.57 7.07 -19.82
N VAL A 86 -5.01 6.53 -18.73
CA VAL A 86 -5.28 6.98 -17.38
C VAL A 86 -4.03 7.68 -16.85
N ARG A 87 -4.22 8.83 -16.21
CA ARG A 87 -3.18 9.56 -15.51
C ARG A 87 -3.57 9.71 -14.05
N LEU A 88 -2.62 9.49 -13.16
CA LEU A 88 -2.72 9.72 -11.73
C LEU A 88 -1.90 10.96 -11.39
N ASP A 89 -2.53 12.02 -10.88
CA ASP A 89 -1.87 13.24 -10.40
C ASP A 89 -1.82 13.23 -8.87
N TYR A 90 -0.63 13.46 -8.31
CA TYR A 90 -0.34 13.40 -6.88
C TYR A 90 -0.28 14.78 -6.27
N GLU A 91 -0.95 14.98 -5.15
CA GLU A 91 -0.91 16.20 -4.34
C GLU A 91 -0.46 15.87 -2.92
N TYR A 92 0.48 16.67 -2.41
CA TYR A 92 1.02 16.52 -1.05
C TYR A 92 0.67 17.74 -0.19
N ARG A 93 0.43 17.51 1.10
CA ARG A 93 0.23 18.56 2.10
C ARG A 93 1.09 18.27 3.32
N ASN A 94 1.83 19.27 3.80
CA ASN A 94 2.72 19.13 4.96
C ASN A 94 3.73 17.97 4.85
N GLY A 95 4.11 17.58 3.63
CA GLY A 95 5.04 16.49 3.37
C GLY A 95 4.40 15.11 3.18
N ASP A 96 3.13 14.93 3.53
CA ASP A 96 2.37 13.70 3.33
C ASP A 96 1.59 13.72 2.02
N LEU A 97 1.38 12.55 1.42
CA LEU A 97 0.48 12.38 0.28
C LEU A 97 -0.95 12.70 0.75
N PHE A 98 -1.61 13.65 0.08
CA PHE A 98 -2.95 14.08 0.46
C PHE A 98 -4.02 13.48 -0.44
N VAL A 99 -3.84 13.55 -1.76
CA VAL A 99 -4.80 13.01 -2.71
C VAL A 99 -4.10 12.57 -4.01
N VAL A 100 -4.59 11.47 -4.58
CA VAL A 100 -4.29 11.07 -5.94
C VAL A 100 -5.55 11.19 -6.78
N ARG A 101 -5.48 11.95 -7.89
CA ARG A 101 -6.60 12.11 -8.82
C ARG A 101 -6.37 11.22 -10.02
N VAL A 102 -7.27 10.28 -10.23
CA VAL A 102 -7.30 9.44 -11.41
C VAL A 102 -8.06 10.16 -12.51
N LYS A 103 -7.40 10.45 -13.62
CA LYS A 103 -7.96 11.20 -14.76
C LYS A 103 -8.00 10.34 -16.01
N ASP A 104 -9.01 10.59 -16.85
CA ASP A 104 -9.07 10.04 -18.19
C ASP A 104 -8.13 10.79 -19.16
N LYS A 105 -8.08 10.33 -20.41
CA LYS A 105 -7.28 10.94 -21.49
C LYS A 105 -7.63 12.42 -21.81
N ASN A 106 -8.80 12.90 -21.39
CA ASN A 106 -9.26 14.26 -21.59
C ASN A 106 -8.96 15.14 -20.36
N GLY A 107 -8.34 14.58 -19.33
CA GLY A 107 -8.06 15.27 -18.06
C GLY A 107 -9.24 15.34 -17.10
N VAL A 108 -10.35 14.64 -17.40
CA VAL A 108 -11.52 14.57 -16.52
C VAL A 108 -11.19 13.64 -15.35
N THR A 109 -11.39 14.11 -14.13
CA THR A 109 -11.17 13.29 -12.93
C THR A 109 -12.28 12.26 -12.79
N LEU A 110 -11.90 10.98 -12.79
CA LEU A 110 -12.79 9.84 -12.65
C LEU A 110 -12.90 9.37 -11.20
N ARG A 111 -11.81 9.45 -10.43
CA ARG A 111 -11.72 9.03 -9.03
C ARG A 111 -10.77 9.91 -8.24
N HIS A 112 -11.00 9.98 -6.94
CA HIS A 112 -10.02 10.44 -5.97
C HIS A 112 -9.61 9.27 -5.06
N CYS A 113 -8.34 9.26 -4.68
CA CYS A 113 -7.86 8.49 -3.53
C CYS A 113 -7.34 9.49 -2.52
N ILE A 114 -8.02 9.65 -1.38
CA ILE A 114 -7.71 10.65 -0.35
C ILE A 114 -7.07 9.95 0.84
N PHE A 115 -6.02 10.53 1.40
CA PHE A 115 -5.20 9.95 2.44
C PHE A 115 -5.25 10.76 3.72
N SER A 116 -5.35 10.09 4.86
CA SER A 116 -5.29 10.68 6.19
C SER A 116 -4.18 10.02 7.00
N PHE A 117 -3.31 10.84 7.59
CA PHE A 117 -2.16 10.40 8.38
C PHE A 117 -2.30 10.81 9.85
N SER A 118 -1.66 10.06 10.74
CA SER A 118 -1.46 10.44 12.13
C SER A 118 -0.45 11.58 12.24
N PRO A 119 -0.35 12.25 13.40
CA PRO A 119 0.72 13.23 13.66
C PRO A 119 2.15 12.65 13.53
N SER A 120 2.31 11.33 13.61
CA SER A 120 3.57 10.60 13.40
C SER A 120 3.77 10.15 11.95
N HIS A 121 3.02 10.71 10.98
CA HIS A 121 3.09 10.39 9.55
C HIS A 121 2.76 8.93 9.19
N GLN A 122 1.98 8.24 10.02
CA GLN A 122 1.51 6.89 9.75
C GLN A 122 0.12 6.95 9.10
N LEU A 123 -0.06 6.25 7.98
CA LEU A 123 -1.34 6.24 7.26
C LEU A 123 -2.44 5.63 8.14
N GLN A 124 -3.54 6.36 8.31
CA GLN A 124 -4.68 5.93 9.10
C GLN A 124 -5.89 5.56 8.24
N GLN A 125 -6.07 6.24 7.12
CA GLN A 125 -7.23 6.04 6.25
C GLN A 125 -6.92 6.35 4.80
N MET A 126 -7.55 5.60 3.91
CA MET A 126 -7.67 5.86 2.48
C MET A 126 -9.13 5.84 2.10
N ASP A 127 -9.60 6.89 1.42
CA ASP A 127 -10.94 6.98 0.87
C ASP A 127 -10.87 7.02 -0.66
N TRP A 128 -11.63 6.15 -1.30
CA TRP A 128 -11.83 6.18 -2.73
C TRP A 128 -13.19 6.78 -3.06
N ASP A 129 -13.17 7.85 -3.82
CA ASP A 129 -14.36 8.50 -4.37
C ASP A 129 -14.43 8.26 -5.88
N VAL A 130 -15.62 8.03 -6.40
CA VAL A 130 -15.88 7.88 -7.85
C VAL A 130 -16.78 9.00 -8.33
N ALA A 131 -16.50 9.52 -9.52
CA ALA A 131 -17.32 10.53 -10.17
C ALA A 131 -18.68 9.93 -10.59
N GLU A 132 -19.78 10.55 -10.19
CA GLU A 132 -21.14 10.12 -10.52
C GLU A 132 -21.93 11.25 -11.19
N GLY A 133 -21.78 11.35 -12.49
CA GLY A 133 -22.51 12.29 -13.35
C GLY A 133 -22.54 13.74 -12.83
N SER A 134 -23.73 14.28 -12.63
CA SER A 134 -23.93 15.66 -12.13
C SER A 134 -23.94 15.75 -10.59
N VAL A 135 -23.89 14.64 -9.88
CA VAL A 135 -23.93 14.59 -8.40
C VAL A 135 -22.56 14.99 -7.81
N GLY A 136 -21.48 14.78 -8.56
CA GLY A 136 -20.11 15.02 -8.13
C GLY A 136 -19.39 13.71 -7.79
N PHE A 137 -18.74 13.63 -6.63
CA PHE A 137 -18.02 12.45 -6.20
C PHE A 137 -18.78 11.74 -5.07
N LEU A 138 -18.90 10.42 -5.19
CA LEU A 138 -19.49 9.55 -4.17
C LEU A 138 -18.40 8.67 -3.56
N LEU A 139 -18.43 8.51 -2.26
CA LEU A 139 -17.51 7.63 -1.54
C LEU A 139 -17.81 6.17 -1.91
N GLU A 140 -16.84 5.52 -2.54
CA GLU A 140 -16.92 4.15 -3.07
C GLU A 140 -16.35 3.13 -2.07
N GLN A 141 -15.24 3.51 -1.41
CA GLN A 141 -14.54 2.62 -0.48
C GLN A 141 -13.75 3.41 0.57
N THR A 142 -13.75 2.93 1.80
CA THR A 142 -12.84 3.37 2.86
C THR A 142 -11.98 2.21 3.35
N LEU A 143 -10.68 2.43 3.48
CA LEU A 143 -9.73 1.54 4.16
C LEU A 143 -9.23 2.24 5.42
N THR A 144 -9.37 1.58 6.58
CA THR A 144 -8.83 2.09 7.86
C THR A 144 -7.74 1.17 8.35
N PHE A 145 -6.60 1.74 8.72
CA PHE A 145 -5.39 1.03 9.11
C PHE A 145 -5.14 1.10 10.60
N SER A 146 -4.74 0.01 11.19
CA SER A 146 -4.19 -0.06 12.54
C SER A 146 -2.87 -0.84 12.53
N TYR A 147 -1.99 -0.53 13.49
CA TYR A 147 -0.61 -1.00 13.47
C TYR A 147 -0.21 -1.60 14.82
N TYR A 148 0.74 -2.52 14.78
CA TYR A 148 1.49 -2.95 15.94
C TYR A 148 2.49 -1.87 16.35
N PRO A 149 3.02 -1.92 17.60
CA PRO A 149 4.03 -0.97 18.08
C PRO A 149 5.34 -0.98 17.27
N ASP A 150 5.64 -2.06 16.56
CA ASP A 150 6.81 -2.22 15.69
C ASP A 150 6.63 -1.58 14.30
N GLY A 151 5.46 -1.01 14.03
CA GLY A 151 5.13 -0.34 12.77
C GLY A 151 4.56 -1.26 11.68
N ASN A 152 4.45 -2.55 11.92
CA ASN A 152 3.75 -3.45 11.01
C ASN A 152 2.23 -3.23 11.07
N VAL A 153 1.54 -3.31 9.91
CA VAL A 153 0.08 -3.24 9.91
C VAL A 153 -0.51 -4.41 10.71
N MET A 154 -1.41 -4.09 11.63
CA MET A 154 -2.14 -5.08 12.42
C MET A 154 -3.42 -5.49 11.71
N GLN A 155 -4.15 -4.52 11.19
CA GLN A 155 -5.45 -4.74 10.57
C GLN A 155 -5.75 -3.65 9.53
N ILE A 156 -6.40 -4.07 8.45
CA ILE A 156 -7.05 -3.17 7.49
C ILE A 156 -8.54 -3.48 7.52
N VAL A 157 -9.35 -2.51 7.88
CA VAL A 157 -10.82 -2.59 7.76
C VAL A 157 -11.20 -1.93 6.45
N THR A 158 -11.87 -2.68 5.59
CA THR A 158 -12.39 -2.18 4.30
C THR A 158 -13.90 -2.07 4.39
N HIS A 159 -14.43 -0.90 4.06
CA HIS A 159 -15.86 -0.67 3.87
C HIS A 159 -16.09 -0.27 2.41
N ASN A 160 -16.80 -1.08 1.68
CA ASN A 160 -17.30 -0.79 0.33
C ASN A 160 -18.72 -0.24 0.45
N TYR A 161 -18.97 0.89 -0.16
CA TYR A 161 -20.29 1.52 -0.15
C TYR A 161 -21.11 1.05 -1.36
N ALA A 162 -22.43 1.12 -1.26
CA ALA A 162 -23.35 0.79 -2.35
C ALA A 162 -23.34 1.94 -3.39
N VAL A 163 -22.40 1.90 -4.33
CA VAL A 163 -22.28 2.87 -5.43
C VAL A 163 -22.33 2.13 -6.77
N GLY A 164 -23.20 2.60 -7.68
CA GLY A 164 -23.40 1.95 -8.97
C GLY A 164 -23.93 0.52 -8.80
N ALA A 165 -23.21 -0.47 -9.34
CA ALA A 165 -23.52 -1.90 -9.22
C ALA A 165 -22.87 -2.57 -8.00
N GLN A 166 -22.08 -1.84 -7.21
CA GLN A 166 -21.41 -2.37 -6.04
C GLN A 166 -22.38 -2.55 -4.89
N THR A 167 -22.34 -3.70 -4.22
CA THR A 167 -23.09 -3.95 -2.99
C THR A 167 -22.28 -3.53 -1.79
N GLU A 168 -22.96 -3.02 -0.76
CA GLU A 168 -22.31 -2.66 0.50
C GLU A 168 -21.66 -3.89 1.16
N ALA A 169 -20.41 -3.72 1.58
CA ALA A 169 -19.65 -4.78 2.24
C ALA A 169 -18.65 -4.20 3.23
N THR A 170 -18.51 -4.86 4.38
CA THR A 170 -17.47 -4.53 5.36
C THR A 170 -16.72 -5.80 5.76
N TYR A 171 -15.38 -5.72 5.70
CA TYR A 171 -14.52 -6.80 6.16
C TYR A 171 -13.22 -6.26 6.77
N ALA A 172 -12.59 -7.08 7.57
CA ALA A 172 -11.32 -6.79 8.21
C ALA A 172 -10.30 -7.88 7.85
N ASP A 173 -9.14 -7.47 7.35
CA ASP A 173 -7.97 -8.31 7.16
C ASP A 173 -7.02 -8.07 8.33
N LYS A 174 -6.82 -9.06 9.18
CA LYS A 174 -5.88 -9.04 10.30
C LYS A 174 -4.60 -9.76 9.91
N PHE A 175 -3.46 -9.12 10.15
CA PHE A 175 -2.11 -9.60 9.83
C PHE A 175 -1.39 -10.00 11.10
N GLU A 176 -0.78 -11.19 11.14
CA GLU A 176 -0.20 -11.78 12.33
C GLU A 176 1.08 -12.55 12.02
N ASN A 177 1.83 -12.87 13.07
CA ASN A 177 3.02 -13.74 13.01
C ASN A 177 4.08 -13.20 12.03
N TYR A 178 4.39 -11.94 12.15
CA TYR A 178 5.45 -11.29 11.37
C TYR A 178 6.82 -11.91 11.66
N ASP A 179 7.62 -12.10 10.61
CA ASP A 179 9.03 -12.49 10.75
C ASP A 179 9.95 -11.27 11.02
N ASP A 180 11.26 -11.44 10.94
CA ASP A 180 12.26 -10.40 11.09
C ASP A 180 12.93 -9.97 9.78
N HIS A 181 12.36 -10.35 8.62
CA HIS A 181 12.86 -10.05 7.30
C HIS A 181 12.08 -8.89 6.67
N LEU A 182 12.74 -8.12 5.79
CA LEU A 182 12.08 -7.00 5.09
C LEU A 182 11.01 -7.50 4.13
N ASN A 183 9.86 -6.84 4.14
CA ASN A 183 8.78 -7.10 3.20
C ASN A 183 9.04 -6.36 1.87
N PRO A 184 9.04 -7.05 0.72
CA PRO A 184 9.24 -6.44 -0.59
C PRO A 184 7.94 -5.90 -1.20
N ASP A 185 6.77 -6.30 -0.71
CA ASP A 185 5.49 -6.25 -1.41
C ASP A 185 4.44 -5.37 -0.70
N GLY A 186 4.90 -4.25 -0.09
CA GLY A 186 3.99 -3.37 0.64
C GLY A 186 2.89 -2.72 -0.21
N PHE A 187 3.05 -2.66 -1.53
CA PHE A 187 2.08 -2.03 -2.43
C PHE A 187 0.94 -2.97 -2.89
N SER A 188 1.13 -4.28 -2.90
CA SER A 188 0.08 -5.22 -3.33
C SER A 188 -1.11 -5.26 -2.38
N LEU A 189 -0.92 -4.92 -1.12
CA LEU A 189 -2.00 -4.83 -0.14
C LEU A 189 -3.08 -3.81 -0.49
N LEU A 190 -2.71 -2.78 -1.22
CA LEU A 190 -3.59 -1.65 -1.56
C LEU A 190 -4.17 -1.75 -2.96
N HIS A 191 -3.67 -2.69 -3.74
CA HIS A 191 -4.16 -2.94 -5.09
C HIS A 191 -5.44 -3.77 -5.01
N THR A 192 -6.57 -3.08 -4.85
CA THR A 192 -7.89 -3.72 -4.90
C THR A 192 -8.35 -3.88 -6.35
N SER A 193 -9.09 -4.94 -6.62
CA SER A 193 -9.67 -5.20 -7.93
C SER A 193 -10.52 -4.01 -8.40
N GLY A 194 -10.17 -3.44 -9.54
CA GLY A 194 -10.90 -2.32 -10.15
C GLY A 194 -10.33 -0.92 -9.89
N HIS A 195 -9.42 -0.77 -8.92
CA HIS A 195 -8.73 0.50 -8.68
C HIS A 195 -7.37 0.54 -9.36
N GLU A 196 -6.86 1.76 -9.59
CA GLU A 196 -5.53 1.96 -10.13
C GLU A 196 -4.47 1.66 -9.06
N LEU A 197 -3.28 1.20 -9.49
CA LEU A 197 -2.15 1.04 -8.60
C LEU A 197 -1.63 2.41 -8.17
N VAL A 198 -1.74 2.72 -6.88
CA VAL A 198 -1.18 3.94 -6.31
C VAL A 198 0.15 3.59 -5.64
N LEU A 199 1.25 4.12 -6.19
CA LEU A 199 2.55 4.04 -5.56
C LEU A 199 2.67 5.11 -4.47
N MET A 200 3.22 4.73 -3.32
CA MET A 200 3.42 5.64 -2.18
C MET A 200 4.86 5.55 -1.69
N PRO A 201 5.79 6.33 -2.31
CA PRO A 201 7.19 6.31 -1.93
C PRO A 201 7.38 6.67 -0.45
N GLY A 202 8.20 5.89 0.24
CA GLY A 202 8.51 6.11 1.66
C GLY A 202 7.47 5.59 2.65
N LEU A 203 6.29 5.16 2.18
CA LEU A 203 5.28 4.54 3.03
C LEU A 203 5.44 3.03 3.03
N LYS A 204 5.56 2.44 4.21
CA LYS A 204 5.60 0.98 4.40
C LYS A 204 4.46 0.56 5.30
N PHE A 205 3.54 -0.24 4.78
CA PHE A 205 2.46 -0.85 5.57
C PHE A 205 2.94 -2.05 6.35
N GLN A 206 3.84 -2.81 5.75
CA GLN A 206 4.44 -4.00 6.31
C GLN A 206 5.96 -3.83 6.24
N ILE A 207 6.59 -3.70 7.39
CA ILE A 207 8.06 -3.66 7.49
C ILE A 207 8.60 -5.07 7.28
N ASN A 208 7.90 -6.05 7.85
CA ASN A 208 8.25 -7.48 7.84
C ASN A 208 7.20 -8.29 7.08
N ASN A 209 7.43 -9.58 6.94
CA ASN A 209 6.54 -10.47 6.22
C ASN A 209 5.54 -11.12 7.18
N PRO A 210 4.20 -10.99 6.96
CA PRO A 210 3.21 -11.64 7.81
C PRO A 210 3.19 -13.15 7.56
N GLY A 211 3.18 -13.95 8.62
CA GLY A 211 3.00 -15.39 8.54
C GLY A 211 1.53 -15.82 8.43
N ARG A 212 0.60 -14.90 8.71
CA ARG A 212 -0.83 -15.22 8.70
C ARG A 212 -1.67 -14.00 8.38
N VAL A 213 -2.73 -14.21 7.57
CA VAL A 213 -3.77 -13.21 7.31
C VAL A 213 -5.13 -13.86 7.56
N VAL A 214 -6.02 -13.16 8.26
CA VAL A 214 -7.39 -13.62 8.54
C VAL A 214 -8.37 -12.55 8.10
N ARG A 215 -9.22 -12.89 7.14
CA ARG A 215 -10.36 -12.04 6.75
C ARG A 215 -11.61 -12.45 7.50
N THR A 216 -12.29 -11.45 8.08
CA THR A 216 -13.61 -11.60 8.72
C THR A 216 -14.51 -10.45 8.29
N GLY A 217 -15.80 -10.72 8.15
CA GLY A 217 -16.79 -9.69 7.78
C GLY A 217 -18.03 -10.27 7.14
N ASN A 218 -18.78 -9.43 6.44
CA ASN A 218 -19.99 -9.84 5.72
C ASN A 218 -19.72 -10.28 4.26
N THR A 219 -18.46 -10.50 3.93
CA THR A 219 -18.00 -11.09 2.65
C THR A 219 -17.53 -12.53 2.87
N VAL A 220 -16.90 -13.12 1.88
CA VAL A 220 -16.23 -14.41 2.01
C VAL A 220 -15.09 -14.29 3.02
N ASN A 221 -15.16 -15.07 4.11
CA ASN A 221 -14.14 -15.12 5.15
C ASN A 221 -13.11 -16.21 4.83
N TYR A 222 -11.83 -15.93 5.10
CA TYR A 222 -10.76 -16.87 4.86
C TYR A 222 -9.59 -16.65 5.82
N GLU A 223 -8.70 -17.63 5.85
CA GLU A 223 -7.40 -17.57 6.50
C GLU A 223 -6.34 -17.91 5.46
N ILE A 224 -5.20 -17.21 5.47
CA ILE A 224 -4.02 -17.58 4.69
C ILE A 224 -2.86 -17.75 5.63
N LYS A 225 -2.15 -18.90 5.55
CA LYS A 225 -0.89 -19.13 6.23
C LYS A 225 0.23 -19.03 5.23
N TYR A 226 1.18 -18.13 5.48
CA TYR A 226 2.31 -17.90 4.59
C TYR A 226 3.57 -18.59 5.09
N THR A 227 4.36 -19.09 4.14
CA THR A 227 5.74 -19.51 4.31
C THR A 227 6.61 -18.80 3.29
N TYR A 228 7.86 -18.54 3.65
CA TYR A 228 8.80 -17.79 2.81
C TYR A 228 10.10 -18.55 2.64
N THR A 229 10.73 -18.42 1.46
CA THR A 229 12.13 -18.74 1.24
C THR A 229 12.89 -17.47 1.00
N TYR A 230 14.17 -17.45 1.41
CA TYR A 230 15.02 -16.26 1.36
C TYR A 230 16.32 -16.54 0.61
N ASP A 231 16.88 -15.53 -0.02
CA ASP A 231 18.24 -15.58 -0.57
C ASP A 231 19.30 -15.32 0.52
N ALA A 232 20.58 -15.37 0.12
CA ALA A 232 21.70 -15.12 1.03
C ALA A 232 21.71 -13.69 1.62
N ASN A 233 21.01 -12.74 1.00
CA ASN A 233 20.84 -11.36 1.47
C ASN A 233 19.58 -11.19 2.33
N ARG A 234 18.94 -12.30 2.74
CA ARG A 234 17.71 -12.31 3.53
C ARG A 234 16.51 -11.67 2.81
N ARG A 235 16.52 -11.59 1.47
CA ARG A 235 15.40 -11.09 0.67
C ARG A 235 14.45 -12.25 0.36
N PRO A 236 13.12 -12.12 0.52
CA PRO A 236 12.17 -13.17 0.14
C PRO A 236 12.30 -13.50 -1.35
N THR A 237 12.43 -14.76 -1.70
CA THR A 237 12.44 -15.22 -3.10
C THR A 237 11.14 -15.89 -3.48
N ILE A 238 10.52 -16.59 -2.55
CA ILE A 238 9.21 -17.22 -2.74
C ILE A 238 8.37 -16.96 -1.49
N LYS A 239 7.10 -16.61 -1.71
CA LYS A 239 6.04 -16.56 -0.70
C LYS A 239 4.97 -17.57 -1.11
N THR A 240 4.72 -18.58 -0.29
CA THR A 240 3.65 -19.57 -0.52
C THR A 240 2.57 -19.37 0.53
N GLY A 241 1.31 -19.34 0.11
CA GLY A 241 0.14 -19.21 0.98
C GLY A 241 -0.77 -20.42 0.86
N ASP A 242 -1.15 -21.01 2.02
CA ASP A 242 -2.28 -21.93 2.12
C ASP A 242 -3.52 -21.13 2.50
N LEU A 243 -4.37 -20.85 1.51
CA LEU A 243 -5.64 -20.14 1.68
C LEU A 243 -6.72 -21.16 2.00
N LYS A 244 -7.40 -20.99 3.14
CA LYS A 244 -8.56 -21.79 3.56
C LYS A 244 -9.78 -20.90 3.67
N PHE A 245 -10.87 -21.26 3.00
CA PHE A 245 -12.15 -20.58 3.13
C PHE A 245 -12.86 -20.97 4.42
N ASN A 246 -13.30 -19.97 5.18
CA ASN A 246 -14.02 -20.13 6.44
C ASN A 246 -15.52 -19.83 6.30
N SER A 247 -15.96 -19.25 5.16
CA SER A 247 -17.37 -19.03 4.83
C SER A 247 -17.56 -19.01 3.31
N GLY A 248 -18.82 -18.96 2.88
CA GLY A 248 -19.19 -18.93 1.46
C GLY A 248 -19.29 -20.31 0.82
N PRO A 249 -19.46 -20.40 -0.51
CA PRO A 249 -19.67 -21.65 -1.22
C PRO A 249 -18.49 -22.62 -1.14
N ASP A 250 -17.28 -22.10 -0.97
CA ASP A 250 -16.03 -22.88 -0.93
C ASP A 250 -15.56 -23.18 0.50
N ILE A 251 -16.45 -23.09 1.49
CA ILE A 251 -16.09 -23.31 2.90
C ILE A 251 -15.34 -24.64 3.11
N GLY A 252 -14.19 -24.56 3.80
CA GLY A 252 -13.32 -25.71 4.06
C GLY A 252 -12.37 -26.07 2.92
N GLN A 253 -12.53 -25.53 1.72
CA GLN A 253 -11.58 -25.74 0.63
C GLN A 253 -10.26 -24.99 0.88
N HIS A 254 -9.17 -25.57 0.37
CA HIS A 254 -7.82 -25.04 0.42
C HIS A 254 -7.32 -24.71 -0.98
N PHE A 255 -6.66 -23.55 -1.11
CA PHE A 255 -6.01 -23.13 -2.34
C PHE A 255 -4.59 -22.66 -2.06
N GLU A 256 -3.65 -23.18 -2.82
CA GLU A 256 -2.27 -22.71 -2.76
C GLU A 256 -2.10 -21.46 -3.60
N THR A 257 -1.56 -20.41 -2.98
CA THR A 257 -1.08 -19.20 -3.67
C THR A 257 0.45 -19.17 -3.62
N GLN A 258 1.09 -18.61 -4.63
CA GLN A 258 2.54 -18.46 -4.64
C GLN A 258 2.94 -17.20 -5.40
N SER A 259 3.81 -16.40 -4.77
CA SER A 259 4.49 -15.27 -5.39
C SER A 259 6.00 -15.54 -5.44
N THR A 260 6.63 -15.26 -6.57
CA THR A 260 8.09 -15.33 -6.73
C THR A 260 8.62 -13.93 -6.99
N PHE A 261 9.68 -13.56 -6.26
CA PHE A 261 10.27 -12.23 -6.30
C PHE A 261 11.65 -12.26 -6.97
N SER A 262 11.93 -11.30 -7.83
CA SER A 262 13.27 -10.99 -8.33
C SER A 262 13.64 -9.55 -7.98
N TYR A 263 14.95 -9.28 -7.89
CA TYR A 263 15.50 -8.01 -7.43
C TYR A 263 16.53 -7.48 -8.38
N TYR A 264 16.72 -6.17 -8.38
CA TYR A 264 17.94 -5.56 -8.89
C TYR A 264 19.04 -5.66 -7.83
N ASP A 265 20.31 -5.77 -8.30
CA ASP A 265 21.49 -5.77 -7.45
C ASP A 265 21.82 -4.36 -6.91
#